data_a7b3b1853f92d76719c6528c2cbdedd0
#
_entry.id   a7b3b1853f92d76719c6528c2cbdedd0
#
_cell.length_a   1.000
_cell.length_b   1.000
_cell.length_c   1.000
_cell.angle_alpha   90.00
_cell.angle_beta   90.00
_cell.angle_gamma   90.00
#
_symmetry.space_group_name_H-M   'P 1'
#
loop_
_entity.id
_entity.type
_entity.pdbx_description
1 polymer ?
#
loop_
_entity_poly.entity_id
_entity_poly.type
_entity_poly.pdbx_seq_one_letter_code
_entity_poly.pdbx_strand_id
1 'polypeptide(L)'
;RNVQIRKGIEQKIILEAEVEFSDEIFAITVRDELLRQLYCYIKELPDGAREIMELSVLGLSGPEIAEKLGITIHTVKTQKNRSFKYLREKLKDSVLLFLI
;
A
#
# COMPACT_ATOMS: atom_id res chain seq x y z
N ARG A 1 -5.02 4.94 -12.98
CA ARG A 1 -4.24 6.10 -13.29
C ARG A 1 -2.97 5.77 -14.06
N ASN A 2 -2.29 4.79 -13.61
CA ASN A 2 -0.98 4.53 -14.14
C ASN A 2 -0.88 3.24 -14.92
N VAL A 3 -2.01 2.78 -15.42
CA VAL A 3 -2.02 1.54 -16.19
C VAL A 3 -1.15 1.69 -17.42
N GLN A 4 -1.25 2.84 -18.11
CA GLN A 4 -0.45 3.07 -19.29
C GLN A 4 1.02 3.25 -18.99
N ILE A 5 1.34 3.98 -17.93
CA ILE A 5 2.73 4.15 -17.51
C ILE A 5 3.32 2.81 -17.16
N ARG A 6 2.56 2.00 -16.40
CA ARG A 6 3.01 0.69 -16.02
C ARG A 6 3.22 -0.20 -17.25
N LYS A 7 2.33 -0.11 -18.21
CA LYS A 7 2.46 -0.87 -19.44
C LYS A 7 3.71 -0.49 -20.21
N GLY A 8 4.00 0.80 -20.28
CA GLY A 8 5.22 1.26 -20.95
C GLY A 8 6.46 0.74 -20.27
N ILE A 9 6.45 0.73 -18.94
CA ILE A 9 7.60 0.22 -18.20
C ILE A 9 7.74 -1.28 -18.42
N GLU A 10 6.64 -2.01 -18.44
CA GLU A 10 6.69 -3.46 -18.67
C GLU A 10 7.27 -3.78 -20.05
N GLN A 11 6.88 -3.01 -21.06
CA GLN A 11 7.44 -3.22 -22.38
C GLN A 11 8.93 -2.93 -22.42
N LYS A 12 9.33 -1.88 -21.71
CA LYS A 12 10.74 -1.54 -21.61
C LYS A 12 11.52 -2.66 -20.95
N ILE A 13 10.92 -3.24 -19.90
CA ILE A 13 11.55 -4.37 -19.21
C ILE A 13 11.75 -5.53 -20.17
N ILE A 14 10.74 -5.84 -20.98
CA ILE A 14 10.85 -6.94 -21.93
C ILE A 14 11.97 -6.70 -22.91
N LEU A 15 12.10 -5.48 -23.39
CA LEU A 15 13.13 -5.16 -24.36
C LEU A 15 14.54 -5.19 -23.78
N GLU A 16 14.67 -4.88 -22.51
CA GLU A 16 15.97 -4.80 -21.87
C GLU A 16 16.24 -5.92 -20.89
N ALA A 17 15.37 -6.92 -20.87
CA ALA A 17 15.39 -7.93 -19.82
C ALA A 17 16.70 -8.68 -19.70
N GLU A 18 17.44 -8.79 -20.78
CA GLU A 18 18.68 -9.56 -20.77
C GLU A 18 19.89 -8.72 -20.47
N VAL A 19 19.72 -7.40 -20.37
CA VAL A 19 20.86 -6.52 -20.22
C VAL A 19 21.23 -6.34 -18.76
N GLU A 20 20.32 -5.79 -17.97
CA GLU A 20 20.60 -5.57 -16.59
C GLU A 20 19.37 -5.12 -15.83
N PHE A 21 19.48 -5.11 -14.50
CA PHE A 21 18.42 -4.69 -13.61
C PHE A 21 18.44 -3.16 -13.58
N SER A 22 17.50 -2.53 -14.27
CA SER A 22 17.44 -1.07 -14.35
C SER A 22 16.83 -0.47 -13.11
N ASP A 23 16.99 0.86 -12.97
CA ASP A 23 16.38 1.59 -11.87
C ASP A 23 14.87 1.46 -11.89
N GLU A 24 14.29 1.40 -13.08
CA GLU A 24 12.84 1.26 -13.19
C GLU A 24 12.37 -0.10 -12.69
N ILE A 25 13.10 -1.16 -13.03
CA ILE A 25 12.78 -2.49 -12.54
C ILE A 25 12.90 -2.53 -11.04
N PHE A 26 13.94 -1.93 -10.50
CA PHE A 26 14.15 -1.89 -9.06
C PHE A 26 13.00 -1.17 -8.38
N ALA A 27 12.60 -0.01 -8.91
CA ALA A 27 11.53 0.78 -8.33
C ALA A 27 10.21 0.01 -8.33
N ILE A 28 9.91 -0.70 -9.44
CA ILE A 28 8.70 -1.49 -9.51
C ILE A 28 8.73 -2.62 -8.49
N THR A 29 9.86 -3.29 -8.40
CA THR A 29 10.00 -4.42 -7.47
C THR A 29 9.82 -3.97 -6.02
N VAL A 30 10.44 -2.84 -5.67
CA VAL A 30 10.31 -2.31 -4.31
C VAL A 30 8.85 -1.95 -4.02
N ARG A 31 8.19 -1.29 -4.96
CA ARG A 31 6.82 -0.88 -4.75
C ARG A 31 5.89 -2.08 -4.61
N ASP A 32 6.05 -3.09 -5.45
CA ASP A 32 5.22 -4.28 -5.38
C ASP A 32 5.41 -5.00 -4.04
N GLU A 33 6.64 -5.07 -3.58
CA GLU A 33 6.93 -5.72 -2.30
C GLU A 33 6.33 -4.93 -1.14
N LEU A 34 6.41 -3.60 -1.19
CA LEU A 34 5.84 -2.77 -0.15
C LEU A 34 4.32 -2.92 -0.09
N LEU A 35 3.67 -2.96 -1.25
CA LEU A 35 2.22 -3.15 -1.30
C LEU A 35 1.82 -4.50 -0.73
N ARG A 36 2.57 -5.54 -1.08
CA ARG A 36 2.29 -6.86 -0.57
C ARG A 36 2.40 -6.90 0.95
N GLN A 37 3.44 -6.28 1.48
CA GLN A 37 3.63 -6.23 2.92
C GLN A 37 2.57 -5.38 3.60
N LEU A 38 2.19 -4.29 2.95
CA LEU A 38 1.14 -3.43 3.48
C LEU A 38 -0.16 -4.23 3.67
N TYR A 39 -0.55 -4.99 2.66
CA TYR A 39 -1.75 -5.82 2.77
C TYR A 39 -1.63 -6.85 3.88
N CYS A 40 -0.46 -7.46 4.02
CA CYS A 40 -0.25 -8.43 5.08
C CYS A 40 -0.41 -7.79 6.46
N TYR A 41 0.16 -6.62 6.66
CA TYR A 41 0.08 -5.96 7.95
C TYR A 41 -1.32 -5.43 8.23
N ILE A 42 -2.05 -5.01 7.20
CA ILE A 42 -3.42 -4.58 7.39
C ILE A 42 -4.27 -5.73 7.92
N LYS A 43 -4.01 -6.95 7.46
CA LYS A 43 -4.75 -8.11 7.94
C LYS A 43 -4.49 -8.41 9.41
N GLU A 44 -3.38 -7.90 9.96
CA GLU A 44 -3.06 -8.10 11.37
C GLU A 44 -3.74 -7.10 12.28
N LEU A 45 -4.38 -6.08 11.72
CA LEU A 45 -5.04 -5.06 12.52
C LEU A 45 -6.33 -5.62 13.16
N PRO A 46 -6.75 -5.03 14.29
CA PRO A 46 -8.05 -5.38 14.86
C PRO A 46 -9.18 -5.17 13.86
N ASP A 47 -10.27 -5.90 14.02
CA ASP A 47 -11.35 -5.94 13.03
C ASP A 47 -11.80 -4.56 12.55
N GLY A 48 -12.09 -3.65 13.49
CA GLY A 48 -12.58 -2.33 13.11
C GLY A 48 -11.56 -1.54 12.33
N ALA A 49 -10.33 -1.55 12.80
CA ALA A 49 -9.26 -0.83 12.12
C ALA A 49 -8.98 -1.45 10.77
N ARG A 50 -9.01 -2.78 10.69
CA ARG A 50 -8.76 -3.47 9.44
C ARG A 50 -9.80 -3.09 8.38
N GLU A 51 -11.07 -3.09 8.76
CA GLU A 51 -12.12 -2.71 7.81
C GLU A 51 -11.93 -1.30 7.27
N ILE A 52 -11.60 -0.38 8.16
CA ILE A 52 -11.38 1.01 7.78
C ILE A 52 -10.21 1.11 6.80
N MET A 53 -9.13 0.42 7.09
CA MET A 53 -7.96 0.48 6.23
C MET A 53 -8.19 -0.21 4.89
N GLU A 54 -8.91 -1.32 4.89
CA GLU A 54 -9.23 -2.00 3.63
C GLU A 54 -10.09 -1.11 2.74
N LEU A 55 -11.06 -0.43 3.31
CA LEU A 55 -11.89 0.48 2.52
C LEU A 55 -11.08 1.69 2.05
N SER A 56 -10.15 2.15 2.88
CA SER A 56 -9.30 3.26 2.50
C SER A 56 -8.41 2.90 1.32
N VAL A 57 -7.88 1.68 1.32
CA VAL A 57 -7.05 1.20 0.20
C VAL A 57 -7.86 1.11 -1.08
N LEU A 58 -9.15 0.79 -0.96
CA LEU A 58 -10.05 0.76 -2.12
C LEU A 58 -10.38 2.14 -2.65
N GLY A 59 -10.02 3.19 -1.93
CA GLY A 59 -10.21 4.55 -2.42
C GLY A 59 -11.35 5.30 -1.77
N LEU A 60 -12.01 4.73 -0.78
CA LEU A 60 -13.09 5.44 -0.10
C LEU A 60 -12.55 6.55 0.76
N SER A 61 -13.27 7.68 0.79
CA SER A 61 -12.92 8.79 1.65
C SER A 61 -13.36 8.51 3.09
N GLY A 62 -12.85 9.32 4.04
CA GLY A 62 -13.26 9.20 5.42
C GLY A 62 -14.77 9.25 5.61
N PRO A 63 -15.44 10.26 5.04
CA PRO A 63 -16.92 10.32 5.14
C PRO A 63 -17.60 9.09 4.55
N GLU A 64 -17.11 8.59 3.43
CA GLU A 64 -17.69 7.40 2.81
C GLU A 64 -17.53 6.17 3.68
N ILE A 65 -16.38 6.03 4.31
CA ILE A 65 -16.13 4.92 5.22
C ILE A 65 -17.04 5.03 6.44
N ALA A 66 -17.17 6.25 6.98
CA ALA A 66 -18.01 6.47 8.14
C ALA A 66 -19.43 6.07 7.86
N GLU A 67 -19.95 6.46 6.69
CA GLU A 67 -21.31 6.13 6.32
C GLU A 67 -21.48 4.63 6.13
N LYS A 68 -20.55 4.02 5.45
CA LYS A 68 -20.64 2.59 5.16
C LYS A 68 -20.59 1.74 6.41
N LEU A 69 -19.78 2.13 7.39
CA LEU A 69 -19.63 1.34 8.61
C LEU A 69 -20.54 1.80 9.75
N GLY A 70 -21.28 2.90 9.55
CA GLY A 70 -22.16 3.39 10.59
C GLY A 70 -21.45 3.99 11.79
N ILE A 71 -20.31 4.62 11.57
CA ILE A 71 -19.51 5.25 12.62
C ILE A 71 -19.27 6.72 12.27
N THR A 72 -18.69 7.46 13.20
CA THR A 72 -18.45 8.87 12.96
C THR A 72 -17.18 9.08 12.15
N ILE A 73 -17.11 10.23 11.47
CA ILE A 73 -15.89 10.59 10.75
C ILE A 73 -14.72 10.70 11.70
N HIS A 74 -14.97 11.18 12.90
CA HIS A 74 -13.92 11.29 13.91
C HIS A 74 -13.34 9.91 14.25
N THR A 75 -14.19 8.92 14.41
CA THR A 75 -13.73 7.56 14.67
C THR A 75 -12.89 7.04 13.51
N VAL A 76 -13.31 7.32 12.27
CA VAL A 76 -12.54 6.90 11.11
C VAL A 76 -11.15 7.54 11.15
N LYS A 77 -11.08 8.84 11.41
CA LYS A 77 -9.80 9.54 11.47
C LYS A 77 -8.89 8.99 12.56
N THR A 78 -9.45 8.76 13.74
CA THR A 78 -8.66 8.24 14.84
C THR A 78 -8.10 6.86 14.52
N GLN A 79 -8.93 6.00 13.98
CA GLN A 79 -8.50 4.64 13.62
C GLN A 79 -7.47 4.66 12.50
N LYS A 80 -7.68 5.52 11.50
CA LYS A 80 -6.72 5.63 10.41
C LYS A 80 -5.36 6.12 10.91
N ASN A 81 -5.36 7.12 11.79
CA ASN A 81 -4.10 7.64 12.30
C ASN A 81 -3.34 6.59 13.09
N ARG A 82 -4.02 5.83 13.92
CA ARG A 82 -3.40 4.75 14.69
C ARG A 82 -2.88 3.67 13.77
N SER A 83 -3.68 3.30 12.78
CA SER A 83 -3.29 2.27 11.83
C SER A 83 -2.10 2.71 10.99
N PHE A 84 -2.09 3.95 10.52
CA PHE A 84 -0.96 4.47 9.75
C PHE A 84 0.32 4.44 10.57
N LYS A 85 0.24 4.79 11.85
CA LYS A 85 1.42 4.76 12.70
C LYS A 85 1.95 3.34 12.83
N TYR A 86 1.06 2.39 13.09
CA TYR A 86 1.44 0.99 13.19
C TYR A 86 2.06 0.48 11.90
N LEU A 87 1.40 0.77 10.77
CA LEU A 87 1.87 0.29 9.48
C LEU A 87 3.20 0.92 9.10
N ARG A 88 3.38 2.20 9.41
CA ARG A 88 4.62 2.88 9.11
C ARG A 88 5.78 2.24 9.86
N GLU A 89 5.58 1.91 11.13
CA GLU A 89 6.62 1.27 11.90
C GLU A 89 6.99 -0.09 11.32
N LYS A 90 5.98 -0.87 10.95
CA LYS A 90 6.23 -2.20 10.39
C LYS A 90 6.89 -2.13 9.02
N LEU A 91 6.41 -1.24 8.16
CA LEU A 91 6.95 -1.13 6.82
C LEU A 91 8.37 -0.55 6.83
N LYS A 92 8.66 0.31 7.79
CA LYS A 92 9.99 0.87 7.91
C LYS A 92 11.04 -0.22 8.11
N ASP A 93 10.76 -1.13 9.02
CA ASP A 93 11.68 -2.24 9.27
C ASP A 93 11.80 -3.13 8.05
N SER A 94 10.69 -3.40 7.38
CA SER A 94 10.70 -4.24 6.20
C SER A 94 11.48 -3.63 5.06
N VAL A 95 11.34 -2.33 4.87
CA VAL A 95 12.08 -1.63 3.81
C VAL A 95 13.58 -1.73 4.06
N LEU A 96 14.00 -1.55 5.31
CA LEU A 96 15.41 -1.64 5.65
C LEU A 96 15.96 -3.02 5.35
N LEU A 97 15.21 -4.06 5.70
CA LEU A 97 15.63 -5.43 5.41
C LEU A 97 15.69 -5.68 3.91
N PHE A 98 14.73 -5.13 3.18
CA PHE A 98 14.68 -5.35 1.74
C PHE A 98 15.84 -4.68 1.03
N LEU A 99 16.28 -3.53 1.53
CA LEU A 99 17.36 -2.78 0.90
C LEU A 99 18.75 -3.28 1.27
N ILE A 100 18.85 -4.09 2.30
CA ILE A 100 20.12 -4.68 2.69
C ILE A 100 20.40 -5.90 1.83
#